data_0ec57f61f9052453408766aba5cc3e13
#
_entry.id   0ec57f61f9052453408766aba5cc3e13
#
_cell.length_a   1.000
_cell.length_b   1.000
_cell.length_c   1.000
_cell.angle_alpha   90.00
_cell.angle_beta   90.00
_cell.angle_gamma   90.00
#
_symmetry.space_group_name_H-M   'P 1'
#
loop_
_entity.id
_entity.type
_entity.pdbx_description
1 polymer ?
#
loop_
_entity_poly.entity_id
_entity_poly.type
_entity_poly.pdbx_seq_one_letter_code
_entity_poly.pdbx_strand_id
1 'polypeptide(L)'
;MTAIKVLIVEDEPLIARNIAMYLRNHDYEVSGIAHDPEEALYQLKRNPPDFAILDINLEAEQDGIHLGEYINRNCFIPFVYLTSYSDKGTLERAKQTNPFGFIVKPFNEKTLYATIEIALANHAANANRHVPELSLERLNAGLLAPLTDREFEMLRLLYAGKTNQQIAAELFIAINTLKKHINNAYFKLEVTSRTTAVAKLRALMVG
;
A
#
# COMPACT_ATOMS: atom_id res chain seq x y z
N MET A 1 -3.27 -17.50 -2.46
CA MET A 1 -2.59 -16.30 -1.96
C MET A 1 -3.30 -15.11 -2.56
N THR A 2 -3.71 -14.12 -1.79
CA THR A 2 -4.02 -12.83 -2.40
C THR A 2 -2.67 -12.20 -2.73
N ALA A 3 -2.34 -12.12 -4.01
CA ALA A 3 -1.16 -11.44 -4.50
C ALA A 3 -1.17 -9.98 -4.02
N ILE A 4 0.01 -9.40 -3.80
CA ILE A 4 0.13 -7.97 -3.49
C ILE A 4 -0.26 -7.19 -4.74
N LYS A 5 -1.23 -6.29 -4.58
CA LYS A 5 -1.73 -5.45 -5.67
C LYS A 5 -0.86 -4.23 -5.85
N VAL A 6 -0.34 -4.04 -7.05
CA VAL A 6 0.56 -2.94 -7.41
C VAL A 6 -0.10 -2.03 -8.43
N LEU A 7 -0.20 -0.73 -8.12
CA LEU A 7 -0.54 0.30 -9.08
C LEU A 7 0.73 0.79 -9.77
N ILE A 8 0.70 0.89 -11.08
CA ILE A 8 1.77 1.46 -11.91
C ILE A 8 1.28 2.81 -12.43
N VAL A 9 2.06 3.86 -12.20
CA VAL A 9 1.80 5.20 -12.77
C VAL A 9 3.02 5.60 -13.60
N GLU A 10 2.86 5.57 -14.90
CA GLU A 10 3.93 5.77 -15.89
C GLU A 10 3.30 6.21 -17.21
N ASP A 11 3.69 7.37 -17.72
CA ASP A 11 3.18 7.97 -18.97
C ASP A 11 3.68 7.26 -20.23
N GLU A 12 4.87 6.62 -20.19
CA GLU A 12 5.38 5.83 -21.29
C GLU A 12 4.79 4.41 -21.34
N PRO A 13 3.89 4.08 -22.30
CA PRO A 13 3.18 2.77 -22.31
C PRO A 13 4.11 1.55 -22.41
N LEU A 14 5.28 1.70 -23.03
CA LEU A 14 6.23 0.60 -23.16
C LEU A 14 6.90 0.30 -21.81
N ILE A 15 7.25 1.32 -21.04
CA ILE A 15 7.83 1.16 -19.70
C ILE A 15 6.79 0.56 -18.76
N ALA A 16 5.57 1.10 -18.76
CA ALA A 16 4.46 0.58 -17.93
C ALA A 16 4.18 -0.91 -18.19
N ARG A 17 4.18 -1.33 -19.49
CA ARG A 17 4.01 -2.74 -19.87
C ARG A 17 5.16 -3.62 -19.40
N ASN A 18 6.41 -3.15 -19.51
CA ASN A 18 7.57 -3.89 -19.03
C ASN A 18 7.51 -4.09 -17.51
N ILE A 19 7.14 -3.05 -16.75
CA ILE A 19 6.94 -3.15 -15.31
C ILE A 19 5.85 -4.19 -14.99
N ALA A 20 4.71 -4.12 -15.68
CA ALA A 20 3.62 -5.07 -15.48
C ALA A 20 4.02 -6.53 -15.80
N MET A 21 4.85 -6.74 -16.80
CA MET A 21 5.40 -8.07 -17.12
C MET A 21 6.32 -8.56 -15.99
N TYR A 22 7.25 -7.75 -15.53
CA TYR A 22 8.18 -8.10 -14.45
C TYR A 22 7.43 -8.42 -13.15
N LEU A 23 6.40 -7.63 -12.79
CA LEU A 23 5.59 -7.88 -11.61
C LEU A 23 4.88 -9.25 -11.65
N ARG A 24 4.31 -9.62 -12.81
CA ARG A 24 3.62 -10.90 -12.97
C ARG A 24 4.57 -12.11 -12.87
N ASN A 25 5.84 -11.95 -13.25
CA ASN A 25 6.86 -13.00 -13.10
C ASN A 25 7.18 -13.29 -11.61
N HIS A 26 6.83 -12.40 -10.70
CA HIS A 26 7.11 -12.49 -9.26
C HIS A 26 5.85 -12.57 -8.40
N ASP A 27 4.73 -13.07 -8.95
CA ASP A 27 3.46 -13.28 -8.24
C ASP A 27 2.80 -12.01 -7.68
N TYR A 28 3.11 -10.82 -8.23
CA TYR A 28 2.38 -9.60 -7.96
C TYR A 28 1.15 -9.48 -8.87
N GLU A 29 0.08 -8.90 -8.35
CA GLU A 29 -1.11 -8.53 -9.13
C GLU A 29 -1.02 -7.05 -9.52
N VAL A 30 -1.13 -6.74 -10.81
CA VAL A 30 -1.25 -5.36 -11.28
C VAL A 30 -2.69 -4.91 -11.09
N SER A 31 -2.93 -4.03 -10.11
CA SER A 31 -4.27 -3.49 -9.82
C SER A 31 -4.75 -2.50 -10.88
N GLY A 32 -3.82 -1.82 -11.54
CA GLY A 32 -4.07 -0.88 -12.61
C GLY A 32 -2.78 -0.32 -13.18
N ILE A 33 -2.88 0.23 -14.38
CA ILE A 33 -1.86 1.07 -15.01
C ILE A 33 -2.54 2.41 -15.24
N ALA A 34 -1.92 3.49 -14.82
CA ALA A 34 -2.34 4.86 -15.05
C ALA A 34 -1.25 5.60 -15.82
N HIS A 35 -1.64 6.40 -16.80
CA HIS A 35 -0.72 7.15 -17.64
C HIS A 35 -0.68 8.64 -17.28
N ASP A 36 -1.55 9.08 -16.37
CA ASP A 36 -1.61 10.42 -15.85
C ASP A 36 -2.09 10.44 -14.39
N PRO A 37 -1.97 11.57 -13.69
CA PRO A 37 -2.36 11.69 -12.29
C PRO A 37 -3.86 11.50 -12.02
N GLU A 38 -4.74 11.90 -12.95
CA GLU A 38 -6.19 11.78 -12.76
C GLU A 38 -6.61 10.31 -12.80
N GLU A 39 -6.08 9.56 -13.77
CA GLU A 39 -6.29 8.12 -13.87
C GLU A 39 -5.74 7.40 -12.63
N ALA A 40 -4.55 7.80 -12.15
CA ALA A 40 -3.96 7.25 -10.93
C ALA A 40 -4.86 7.48 -9.71
N LEU A 41 -5.39 8.70 -9.51
CA LEU A 41 -6.32 9.02 -8.43
C LEU A 41 -7.63 8.24 -8.53
N TYR A 42 -8.13 8.02 -9.74
CA TYR A 42 -9.31 7.19 -9.97
C TYR A 42 -9.05 5.72 -9.57
N GLN A 43 -7.91 5.14 -9.98
CA GLN A 43 -7.52 3.78 -9.64
C GLN A 43 -7.31 3.60 -8.13
N LEU A 44 -6.64 4.53 -7.46
CA LEU A 44 -6.44 4.52 -6.01
C LEU A 44 -7.76 4.44 -5.23
N LYS A 45 -8.81 5.10 -5.72
CA LYS A 45 -10.14 5.10 -5.08
C LYS A 45 -10.96 3.86 -5.40
N ARG A 46 -10.93 3.40 -6.66
CA ARG A 46 -11.81 2.32 -7.15
C ARG A 46 -11.26 0.93 -6.92
N ASN A 47 -9.95 0.75 -7.06
CA ASN A 47 -9.25 -0.53 -6.89
C ASN A 47 -8.00 -0.33 -6.02
N PRO A 48 -8.18 -0.10 -4.70
CA PRO A 48 -7.07 0.25 -3.82
C PRO A 48 -5.93 -0.77 -3.90
N PRO A 49 -4.69 -0.32 -4.26
CA PRO A 49 -3.51 -1.16 -4.31
C PRO A 49 -2.91 -1.36 -2.91
N ASP A 50 -2.01 -2.32 -2.77
CA ASP A 50 -1.18 -2.52 -1.58
C ASP A 50 0.20 -1.83 -1.71
N PHE A 51 0.57 -1.45 -2.94
CA PHE A 51 1.84 -0.82 -3.29
C PHE A 51 1.68 0.05 -4.54
N ALA A 52 2.48 1.13 -4.67
CA ALA A 52 2.49 1.94 -5.88
C ALA A 52 3.91 2.17 -6.42
N ILE A 53 4.03 2.18 -7.74
CA ILE A 53 5.22 2.59 -8.50
C ILE A 53 4.84 3.85 -9.24
N LEU A 54 5.53 4.97 -8.98
CA LEU A 54 5.18 6.29 -9.48
C LEU A 54 6.34 6.87 -10.29
N ASP A 55 6.13 7.15 -11.57
CA ASP A 55 7.08 8.03 -12.27
C ASP A 55 7.01 9.43 -11.65
N ILE A 56 8.18 10.01 -11.42
CA ILE A 56 8.29 11.40 -10.96
C ILE A 56 7.86 12.36 -12.08
N ASN A 57 8.30 12.10 -13.32
CA ASN A 57 8.14 13.00 -14.45
C ASN A 57 6.97 12.57 -15.34
N LEU A 58 5.76 12.74 -14.85
CA LEU A 58 4.57 12.59 -15.67
C LEU A 58 4.37 13.86 -16.51
N GLU A 59 4.04 13.73 -17.81
CA GLU A 59 3.72 14.84 -18.69
C GLU A 59 2.36 15.49 -18.33
N ALA A 60 2.29 16.11 -17.13
CA ALA A 60 1.08 16.75 -16.61
C ALA A 60 1.42 17.94 -15.70
N GLU A 61 0.42 18.81 -15.42
CA GLU A 61 0.57 19.90 -14.45
C GLU A 61 0.90 19.40 -13.02
N GLN A 62 0.41 18.19 -12.67
CA GLN A 62 0.74 17.52 -11.42
C GLN A 62 1.72 16.38 -11.72
N ASP A 63 2.85 16.40 -11.06
CA ASP A 63 3.89 15.36 -11.17
C ASP A 63 3.62 14.16 -10.23
N GLY A 64 4.42 13.10 -10.38
CA GLY A 64 4.32 11.93 -9.50
C GLY A 64 4.57 12.24 -8.02
N ILE A 65 5.21 13.36 -7.70
CA ILE A 65 5.45 13.80 -6.32
C ILE A 65 4.14 14.18 -5.64
N HIS A 66 3.24 14.88 -6.34
CA HIS A 66 1.90 15.19 -5.83
C HIS A 66 1.08 13.92 -5.54
N LEU A 67 1.24 12.88 -6.38
CA LEU A 67 0.63 11.57 -6.11
C LEU A 67 1.20 10.92 -4.85
N GLY A 68 2.51 11.00 -4.63
CA GLY A 68 3.15 10.52 -3.41
C GLY A 68 2.64 11.24 -2.17
N GLU A 69 2.46 12.57 -2.23
CA GLU A 69 1.82 13.33 -1.15
C GLU A 69 0.38 12.89 -0.89
N TYR A 70 -0.39 12.70 -1.96
CA TYR A 70 -1.77 12.21 -1.85
C TYR A 70 -1.83 10.83 -1.19
N ILE A 71 -0.96 9.89 -1.60
CA ILE A 71 -0.87 8.54 -1.05
C ILE A 71 -0.56 8.60 0.45
N ASN A 72 0.39 9.42 0.86
CA ASN A 72 0.74 9.58 2.28
C ASN A 72 -0.42 10.12 3.12
N ARG A 73 -1.20 11.05 2.58
CA ARG A 73 -2.32 11.65 3.32
C ARG A 73 -3.57 10.78 3.36
N ASN A 74 -3.82 9.97 2.30
CA ASN A 74 -5.13 9.35 2.11
C ASN A 74 -5.10 7.82 2.02
N CYS A 75 -3.99 7.20 1.57
CA CYS A 75 -3.94 5.78 1.28
C CYS A 75 -3.06 5.01 2.26
N PHE A 76 -1.97 5.62 2.74
CA PHE A 76 -1.00 5.02 3.67
C PHE A 76 -0.40 3.70 3.18
N ILE A 77 -0.20 3.57 1.87
CA ILE A 77 0.50 2.44 1.25
C ILE A 77 1.95 2.80 0.96
N PRO A 78 2.87 1.82 0.94
CA PRO A 78 4.23 2.05 0.48
C PRO A 78 4.26 2.34 -1.01
N PHE A 79 5.18 3.22 -1.41
CA PHE A 79 5.43 3.51 -2.82
C PHE A 79 6.91 3.76 -3.07
N VAL A 80 7.31 3.57 -4.32
CA VAL A 80 8.64 3.90 -4.83
C VAL A 80 8.51 4.81 -6.04
N TYR A 81 9.53 5.63 -6.26
CA TYR A 81 9.60 6.46 -7.46
C TYR A 81 10.44 5.82 -8.57
N LEU A 82 9.99 6.00 -9.82
CA LEU A 82 10.82 5.87 -11.00
C LEU A 82 11.41 7.25 -11.32
N THR A 83 12.68 7.32 -11.70
CA THR A 83 13.35 8.59 -11.97
C THR A 83 14.42 8.45 -13.04
N SER A 84 14.52 9.44 -13.92
CA SER A 84 15.61 9.56 -14.90
C SER A 84 16.86 10.26 -14.35
N TYR A 85 16.91 10.59 -13.05
CA TYR A 85 18.01 11.32 -12.39
C TYR A 85 18.28 12.72 -12.95
N SER A 86 17.26 13.43 -13.36
CA SER A 86 17.43 14.62 -14.18
C SER A 86 17.72 15.92 -13.40
N ASP A 87 17.37 16.00 -12.09
CA ASP A 87 17.50 17.26 -11.33
C ASP A 87 17.55 17.04 -9.82
N LYS A 88 18.48 17.74 -9.14
CA LYS A 88 18.61 17.70 -7.67
C LYS A 88 17.38 18.26 -6.95
N GLY A 89 16.75 19.30 -7.48
CA GLY A 89 15.59 19.94 -6.86
C GLY A 89 14.39 19.00 -6.83
N THR A 90 14.13 18.33 -7.92
CA THR A 90 13.07 17.30 -8.03
C THR A 90 13.31 16.14 -7.07
N LEU A 91 14.56 15.66 -6.97
CA LEU A 91 14.89 14.59 -6.03
C LEU A 91 14.71 15.00 -4.56
N GLU A 92 15.07 16.24 -4.20
CA GLU A 92 14.87 16.75 -2.82
C GLU A 92 13.36 16.88 -2.51
N ARG A 93 12.55 17.34 -3.44
CA ARG A 93 11.08 17.38 -3.29
C ARG A 93 10.51 15.96 -3.11
N ALA A 94 10.93 15.01 -3.95
CA ALA A 94 10.50 13.62 -3.88
C ALA A 94 10.85 12.98 -2.53
N LYS A 95 12.03 13.23 -1.98
CA LYS A 95 12.46 12.74 -0.65
C LYS A 95 11.54 13.22 0.47
N GLN A 96 11.00 14.44 0.38
CA GLN A 96 10.12 15.01 1.41
C GLN A 96 8.80 14.22 1.53
N THR A 97 8.42 13.48 0.49
CA THR A 97 7.24 12.58 0.54
C THR A 97 7.52 11.24 1.20
N ASN A 98 8.74 11.00 1.72
CA ASN A 98 9.15 9.77 2.38
C ASN A 98 8.85 8.49 1.57
N PRO A 99 9.28 8.39 0.31
CA PRO A 99 9.12 7.18 -0.47
C PRO A 99 9.95 6.04 0.14
N PHE A 100 9.54 4.81 -0.08
CA PHE A 100 10.28 3.64 0.40
C PHE A 100 11.46 3.25 -0.50
N GLY A 101 11.64 3.90 -1.63
CA GLY A 101 12.78 3.71 -2.53
C GLY A 101 12.67 4.51 -3.81
N PHE A 102 13.77 4.47 -4.58
CA PHE A 102 13.89 5.05 -5.92
C PHE A 102 14.43 4.01 -6.88
N ILE A 103 13.88 3.96 -8.07
CA ILE A 103 14.33 3.13 -9.19
C ILE A 103 14.78 4.06 -10.31
N VAL A 104 16.06 3.98 -10.64
CA VAL A 104 16.64 4.83 -11.70
C VAL A 104 16.43 4.18 -13.06
N LYS A 105 15.88 4.92 -14.01
CA LYS A 105 15.77 4.53 -15.42
C LYS A 105 17.12 4.71 -16.13
N PRO A 106 17.59 3.73 -16.94
CA PRO A 106 16.95 2.44 -17.23
C PRO A 106 17.19 1.41 -16.12
N PHE A 107 16.20 0.55 -15.87
CA PHE A 107 16.25 -0.50 -14.85
C PHE A 107 15.98 -1.88 -15.48
N ASN A 108 16.29 -2.91 -14.73
CA ASN A 108 15.97 -4.30 -15.10
C ASN A 108 15.04 -4.94 -14.06
N GLU A 109 14.54 -6.14 -14.39
CA GLU A 109 13.63 -6.91 -13.55
C GLU A 109 14.17 -7.13 -12.14
N LYS A 110 15.47 -7.47 -12.01
CA LYS A 110 16.11 -7.73 -10.69
C LYS A 110 16.11 -6.48 -9.80
N THR A 111 16.45 -5.32 -10.38
CA THR A 111 16.48 -4.05 -9.66
C THR A 111 15.07 -3.66 -9.21
N LEU A 112 14.08 -3.78 -10.10
CA LEU A 112 12.68 -3.49 -9.77
C LEU A 112 12.21 -4.37 -8.60
N TYR A 113 12.36 -5.68 -8.74
CA TYR A 113 11.95 -6.65 -7.73
C TYR A 113 12.63 -6.41 -6.37
N ALA A 114 13.96 -6.28 -6.36
CA ALA A 114 14.69 -6.03 -5.12
C ALA A 114 14.25 -4.74 -4.41
N THR A 115 13.99 -3.68 -5.17
CA THR A 115 13.52 -2.41 -4.58
C THR A 115 12.13 -2.54 -3.98
N ILE A 116 11.21 -3.25 -4.64
CA ILE A 116 9.86 -3.50 -4.11
C ILE A 116 9.92 -4.33 -2.82
N GLU A 117 10.70 -5.42 -2.80
CA GLU A 117 10.85 -6.28 -1.62
C GLU A 117 11.41 -5.50 -0.41
N ILE A 118 12.44 -4.68 -0.63
CA ILE A 118 13.02 -3.82 0.41
C ILE A 118 12.00 -2.78 0.88
N ALA A 119 11.27 -2.16 -0.03
CA ALA A 119 10.25 -1.16 0.29
C ALA A 119 9.12 -1.76 1.14
N LEU A 120 8.64 -2.95 0.78
CA LEU A 120 7.62 -3.68 1.55
C LEU A 120 8.13 -4.08 2.93
N ALA A 121 9.36 -4.58 3.02
CA ALA A 121 9.98 -4.95 4.29
C ALA A 121 10.17 -3.72 5.21
N ASN A 122 10.65 -2.60 4.66
CA ASN A 122 10.82 -1.35 5.39
C ASN A 122 9.48 -0.76 5.84
N HIS A 123 8.45 -0.82 4.99
CA HIS A 123 7.10 -0.39 5.36
C HIS A 123 6.57 -1.23 6.54
N ALA A 124 6.70 -2.55 6.49
CA ALA A 124 6.29 -3.44 7.57
C ALA A 124 7.08 -3.16 8.87
N ALA A 125 8.38 -2.90 8.78
CA ALA A 125 9.21 -2.56 9.93
C ALA A 125 8.86 -1.18 10.53
N ASN A 126 8.57 -0.18 9.68
CA ASN A 126 8.18 1.16 10.12
C ASN A 126 6.76 1.19 10.69
N ALA A 127 5.85 0.36 10.17
CA ALA A 127 4.54 0.17 10.76
C ALA A 127 4.64 -0.24 12.24
N ASN A 128 5.67 -1.01 12.60
CA ASN A 128 5.93 -1.43 13.99
C ASN A 128 6.56 -0.35 14.89
N ARG A 129 7.11 0.74 14.32
CA ARG A 129 7.85 1.75 15.11
C ARG A 129 7.01 2.98 15.51
N HIS A 130 5.96 3.32 14.79
CA HIS A 130 5.18 4.56 14.98
C HIS A 130 3.67 4.34 14.99
N VAL A 131 3.25 3.13 15.31
CA VAL A 131 1.84 2.77 15.33
C VAL A 131 1.31 3.00 16.74
N PRO A 132 0.30 3.87 16.92
CA PRO A 132 -0.43 3.92 18.19
C PRO A 132 -0.91 2.52 18.53
N GLU A 133 -0.65 2.06 19.74
CA GLU A 133 -1.16 0.77 20.19
C GLU A 133 -2.68 0.73 20.01
N LEU A 134 -3.18 -0.23 19.23
CA LEU A 134 -4.61 -0.35 19.01
C LEU A 134 -5.28 -0.72 20.32
N SER A 135 -6.26 0.06 20.73
CA SER A 135 -7.12 -0.21 21.88
C SER A 135 -8.48 -0.68 21.37
N LEU A 136 -8.90 -1.87 21.79
CA LEU A 136 -10.23 -2.41 21.44
C LEU A 136 -11.35 -1.49 21.95
N GLU A 137 -11.18 -0.95 23.15
CA GLU A 137 -12.14 -0.05 23.76
C GLU A 137 -12.33 1.25 22.96
N ARG A 138 -11.21 1.89 22.56
CA ARG A 138 -11.25 3.10 21.72
C ARG A 138 -11.83 2.83 20.34
N LEU A 139 -11.48 1.70 19.72
CA LEU A 139 -12.05 1.32 18.42
C LEU A 139 -13.56 1.13 18.53
N ASN A 140 -14.02 0.39 19.53
CA ASN A 140 -15.43 0.08 19.70
C ASN A 140 -16.27 1.32 20.08
N ALA A 141 -15.68 2.34 20.70
CA ALA A 141 -16.36 3.60 20.98
C ALA A 141 -16.75 4.37 19.69
N GLY A 142 -16.05 4.16 18.60
CA GLY A 142 -16.31 4.80 17.30
C GLY A 142 -17.05 3.93 16.27
N LEU A 143 -17.49 2.72 16.66
CA LEU A 143 -18.13 1.76 15.74
C LEU A 143 -19.59 1.52 16.12
N LEU A 144 -20.47 1.41 15.10
CA LEU A 144 -21.88 1.02 15.29
C LEU A 144 -22.03 -0.44 15.76
N ALA A 145 -21.15 -1.32 15.29
CA ALA A 145 -21.09 -2.72 15.69
C ALA A 145 -19.72 -3.02 16.30
N PRO A 146 -19.64 -3.45 17.57
CA PRO A 146 -18.35 -3.66 18.23
C PRO A 146 -17.59 -4.84 17.62
N LEU A 147 -16.26 -4.69 17.57
CA LEU A 147 -15.33 -5.77 17.23
C LEU A 147 -15.29 -6.77 18.39
N THR A 148 -15.23 -8.05 18.05
CA THR A 148 -14.93 -9.10 19.03
C THR A 148 -13.43 -9.15 19.31
N ASP A 149 -13.02 -9.75 20.45
CA ASP A 149 -11.61 -9.95 20.77
C ASP A 149 -10.84 -10.64 19.65
N ARG A 150 -11.47 -11.63 19.01
CA ARG A 150 -10.84 -12.39 17.91
C ARG A 150 -10.68 -11.56 16.64
N GLU A 151 -11.65 -10.74 16.28
CA GLU A 151 -11.54 -9.80 15.17
C GLU A 151 -10.48 -8.73 15.44
N PHE A 152 -10.44 -8.21 16.67
CA PHE A 152 -9.42 -7.25 17.09
C PHE A 152 -8.00 -7.83 17.03
N GLU A 153 -7.79 -9.06 17.53
CA GLU A 153 -6.50 -9.75 17.46
C GLU A 153 -6.01 -9.88 16.02
N MET A 154 -6.90 -10.29 15.10
CA MET A 154 -6.57 -10.39 13.68
C MET A 154 -6.28 -9.03 13.06
N LEU A 155 -7.07 -8.00 13.37
CA LEU A 155 -6.84 -6.63 12.90
C LEU A 155 -5.51 -6.06 13.42
N ARG A 156 -5.13 -6.37 14.66
CA ARG A 156 -3.84 -5.95 15.25
C ARG A 156 -2.66 -6.55 14.46
N LEU A 157 -2.73 -7.83 14.12
CA LEU A 157 -1.68 -8.48 13.32
C LEU A 157 -1.67 -7.98 11.87
N LEU A 158 -2.85 -7.73 11.31
CA LEU A 158 -3.00 -7.11 9.99
C LEU A 158 -2.41 -5.69 9.98
N TYR A 159 -2.69 -4.91 10.99
CA TYR A 159 -2.18 -3.56 11.20
C TYR A 159 -0.65 -3.56 11.38
N ALA A 160 -0.09 -4.58 12.03
CA ALA A 160 1.35 -4.82 12.13
C ALA A 160 2.02 -5.28 10.81
N GLY A 161 1.29 -5.28 9.69
CA GLY A 161 1.84 -5.60 8.37
C GLY A 161 1.89 -7.10 8.03
N LYS A 162 1.44 -8.00 8.89
CA LYS A 162 1.51 -9.46 8.65
C LYS A 162 0.58 -9.90 7.52
N THR A 163 1.06 -10.79 6.65
CA THR A 163 0.24 -11.41 5.61
C THR A 163 -0.82 -12.34 6.20
N ASN A 164 -1.86 -12.67 5.45
CA ASN A 164 -2.90 -13.60 5.91
C ASN A 164 -2.32 -14.98 6.28
N GLN A 165 -1.28 -15.44 5.59
CA GLN A 165 -0.60 -16.70 5.94
C GLN A 165 0.10 -16.61 7.29
N GLN A 166 0.83 -15.52 7.54
CA GLN A 166 1.50 -15.28 8.81
C GLN A 166 0.51 -15.17 9.97
N ILE A 167 -0.61 -14.44 9.75
CA ILE A 167 -1.67 -14.31 10.76
C ILE A 167 -2.31 -15.67 11.04
N ALA A 168 -2.66 -16.44 10.01
CA ALA A 168 -3.27 -17.75 10.17
C ALA A 168 -2.35 -18.74 10.90
N ALA A 169 -1.05 -18.71 10.57
CA ALA A 169 -0.03 -19.53 11.24
C ALA A 169 0.13 -19.14 12.72
N GLU A 170 0.21 -17.84 13.02
CA GLU A 170 0.40 -17.33 14.37
C GLU A 170 -0.80 -17.58 15.28
N LEU A 171 -2.02 -17.50 14.73
CA LEU A 171 -3.26 -17.75 15.46
C LEU A 171 -3.70 -19.22 15.44
N PHE A 172 -2.92 -20.09 14.81
CA PHE A 172 -3.20 -21.53 14.66
C PHE A 172 -4.59 -21.83 14.07
N ILE A 173 -4.99 -21.08 13.03
CA ILE A 173 -6.28 -21.24 12.35
C ILE A 173 -6.12 -21.47 10.85
N ALA A 174 -7.15 -22.06 10.23
CA ALA A 174 -7.17 -22.18 8.77
C ALA A 174 -7.33 -20.81 8.09
N ILE A 175 -6.70 -20.64 6.94
CA ILE A 175 -6.75 -19.40 6.15
C ILE A 175 -8.19 -18.97 5.80
N ASN A 176 -9.07 -19.95 5.53
CA ASN A 176 -10.48 -19.66 5.24
C ASN A 176 -11.23 -19.13 6.47
N THR A 177 -10.89 -19.63 7.66
CA THR A 177 -11.44 -19.13 8.93
C THR A 177 -10.96 -17.70 9.17
N LEU A 178 -9.67 -17.42 8.96
CA LEU A 178 -9.12 -16.07 9.05
C LEU A 178 -9.85 -15.10 8.10
N LYS A 179 -9.99 -15.46 6.83
CA LYS A 179 -10.68 -14.62 5.82
C LYS A 179 -12.11 -14.28 6.25
N LYS A 180 -12.85 -15.24 6.82
CA LYS A 180 -14.21 -15.01 7.32
C LYS A 180 -14.22 -13.96 8.44
N HIS A 181 -13.32 -14.06 9.41
CA HIS A 181 -13.23 -13.10 10.51
C HIS A 181 -12.77 -11.71 10.03
N ILE A 182 -11.77 -11.64 9.12
CA ILE A 182 -11.32 -10.37 8.55
C ILE A 182 -12.48 -9.70 7.79
N ASN A 183 -13.25 -10.44 7.00
CA ASN A 183 -14.40 -9.88 6.28
C ASN A 183 -15.47 -9.35 7.25
N ASN A 184 -15.74 -10.04 8.34
CA ASN A 184 -16.67 -9.55 9.36
C ASN A 184 -16.14 -8.27 10.02
N ALA A 185 -14.84 -8.22 10.34
CA ALA A 185 -14.21 -7.02 10.88
C ALA A 185 -14.26 -5.85 9.89
N TYR A 186 -14.01 -6.10 8.59
CA TYR A 186 -14.13 -5.10 7.54
C TYR A 186 -15.55 -4.55 7.42
N PHE A 187 -16.54 -5.41 7.49
CA PHE A 187 -17.94 -4.97 7.50
C PHE A 187 -18.24 -4.03 8.67
N LYS A 188 -17.77 -4.35 9.88
CA LYS A 188 -17.94 -3.52 11.07
C LYS A 188 -17.19 -2.20 11.01
N LEU A 189 -16.03 -2.19 10.34
CA LEU A 189 -15.22 -0.99 10.09
C LEU A 189 -15.74 -0.16 8.89
N GLU A 190 -16.74 -0.65 8.15
CA GLU A 190 -17.26 -0.06 6.91
C GLU A 190 -16.17 0.13 5.84
N VAL A 191 -15.32 -0.89 5.67
CA VAL A 191 -14.21 -0.89 4.71
C VAL A 191 -14.25 -2.12 3.81
N THR A 192 -13.62 -2.03 2.64
CA THR A 192 -13.67 -3.09 1.63
C THR A 192 -12.30 -3.71 1.31
N SER A 193 -11.22 -3.14 1.84
CA SER A 193 -9.87 -3.60 1.56
C SER A 193 -8.97 -3.52 2.80
N ARG A 194 -7.84 -4.23 2.74
CA ARG A 194 -6.80 -4.15 3.77
C ARG A 194 -6.31 -2.72 3.97
N THR A 195 -6.04 -2.01 2.88
CA THR A 195 -5.52 -0.64 2.89
C THR A 195 -6.49 0.32 3.56
N THR A 196 -7.78 0.25 3.20
CA THR A 196 -8.81 1.07 3.82
C THR A 196 -9.04 0.71 5.29
N ALA A 197 -8.88 -0.57 5.65
CA ALA A 197 -8.93 -1.01 7.05
C ALA A 197 -7.80 -0.39 7.89
N VAL A 198 -6.56 -0.45 7.42
CA VAL A 198 -5.41 0.16 8.11
C VAL A 198 -5.59 1.67 8.26
N ALA A 199 -6.04 2.36 7.21
CA ALA A 199 -6.32 3.79 7.24
C ALA A 199 -7.40 4.14 8.28
N LYS A 200 -8.51 3.38 8.31
CA LYS A 200 -9.61 3.57 9.28
C LYS A 200 -9.15 3.32 10.71
N LEU A 201 -8.39 2.25 10.95
CA LEU A 201 -7.83 1.94 12.27
C LEU A 201 -6.93 3.08 12.79
N ARG A 202 -6.08 3.65 11.92
CA ARG A 202 -5.25 4.82 12.27
C ARG A 202 -6.09 6.03 12.62
N ALA A 203 -7.07 6.37 11.78
CA ALA A 203 -7.94 7.50 12.00
C ALA A 203 -8.68 7.43 13.36
N LEU A 204 -9.17 6.24 13.73
CA LEU A 204 -9.85 6.00 15.02
C LEU A 204 -8.90 6.07 16.23
N MET A 205 -7.57 5.92 16.03
CA MET A 205 -6.59 6.02 17.13
C MET A 205 -6.07 7.45 17.35
N VAL A 206 -6.12 8.31 16.34
CA VAL A 206 -5.58 9.70 16.39
C VAL A 206 -6.66 10.71 16.82
N GLY A 207 -7.95 10.40 16.62
CA GLY A 207 -9.08 11.21 17.12
C GLY A 207 -9.39 10.88 18.57
#